data_b48975bcfb190f68e4fb23cfefff45e6
#
_entry.id   b48975bcfb190f68e4fb23cfefff45e6
#
_cell.length_a   1.000
_cell.length_b   1.000
_cell.length_c   1.000
_cell.angle_alpha   90.00
_cell.angle_beta   90.00
_cell.angle_gamma   90.00
#
_symmetry.space_group_name_H-M   'P 1'
#
loop_
_entity.id
_entity.type
_entity.pdbx_description
1 polymer ?
#
loop_
_entity_poly.entity_id
_entity_poly.type
_entity_poly.pdbx_seq_one_letter_code
_entity_poly.pdbx_strand_id
1 'polypeptide(L)'
;MSDFSSRLESRKEELSSLLKALYNDDSSLENLILIMREYSYKRDEDLKELDEKRLKDPMWYKRSDMLGLTMYSDLFALSLKGLEAKVDYLKKLSLKYLHLMPLLKMPKKDNDGGYAVEDFFQVDERFGTNEDLASLTRTLRKNGISLCLDFVMNHTASTHEWAKRAEAGDEYYQNFYMCYSDRTFPDKYEKTTPEVFPATAPGNFIWSEKMQKWVLSSFYPYQWDLNYRNPNVLLEMLRAALHLANLGVEVFRLDAVPYIWKELGTSSRNLPEVHKIVRIMRLVLEIVAPCVIFKGEVVMAPKELKAYFGTKEAPECHLLYNVSLMVNFWSALASQNVKLLEHMAEDILSMDEHCYFVNYIRCHDDIGWGLDEDQERALGIDPLKHKIFLYKFFDGSFKGSYSRGQL
;
A
#
# COMPACT_ATOMS: atom_id res chain seq x y z
N MET A 1 27.45 -12.81 10.42
CA MET A 1 26.25 -11.93 10.46
C MET A 1 26.46 -10.85 9.42
N SER A 2 25.53 -10.62 8.53
CA SER A 2 25.65 -9.51 7.57
C SER A 2 25.20 -8.24 8.29
N ASP A 3 26.15 -7.40 8.65
CA ASP A 3 25.89 -6.10 9.22
C ASP A 3 25.34 -5.12 8.15
N PHE A 4 24.93 -3.93 8.58
CA PHE A 4 24.44 -2.89 7.67
C PHE A 4 25.41 -2.60 6.52
N SER A 5 26.73 -2.52 6.82
CA SER A 5 27.75 -2.16 5.82
C SER A 5 27.87 -3.24 4.74
N SER A 6 27.85 -4.50 5.14
CA SER A 6 27.88 -5.64 4.20
C SER A 6 26.63 -5.69 3.32
N ARG A 7 25.44 -5.44 3.90
CA ARG A 7 24.18 -5.39 3.14
C ARG A 7 24.17 -4.22 2.15
N LEU A 8 24.61 -3.04 2.59
CA LEU A 8 24.71 -1.86 1.73
C LEU A 8 25.66 -2.12 0.55
N GLU A 9 26.87 -2.61 0.82
CA GLU A 9 27.86 -2.84 -0.23
C GLU A 9 27.37 -3.85 -1.27
N SER A 10 26.67 -4.90 -0.84
CA SER A 10 26.12 -5.93 -1.74
C SER A 10 24.98 -5.43 -2.65
N ARG A 11 24.32 -4.30 -2.31
CA ARG A 11 23.16 -3.76 -3.03
C ARG A 11 23.39 -2.37 -3.64
N LYS A 12 24.52 -1.75 -3.36
CA LYS A 12 24.82 -0.37 -3.74
C LYS A 12 24.79 -0.13 -5.25
N GLU A 13 25.34 -1.08 -6.02
CA GLU A 13 25.37 -0.98 -7.48
C GLU A 13 23.95 -1.03 -8.07
N GLU A 14 23.11 -1.94 -7.59
CA GLU A 14 21.70 -2.04 -7.99
C GLU A 14 20.93 -0.75 -7.66
N LEU A 15 21.09 -0.23 -6.43
CA LEU A 15 20.47 1.05 -6.01
C LEU A 15 20.93 2.21 -6.91
N SER A 16 22.22 2.32 -7.19
CA SER A 16 22.77 3.34 -8.07
C SER A 16 22.16 3.27 -9.47
N SER A 17 22.09 2.07 -10.04
CA SER A 17 21.52 1.85 -11.37
C SER A 17 20.04 2.26 -11.45
N LEU A 18 19.25 1.88 -10.44
CA LEU A 18 17.82 2.22 -10.38
C LEU A 18 17.58 3.73 -10.22
N LEU A 19 18.34 4.38 -9.33
CA LEU A 19 18.24 5.85 -9.14
C LEU A 19 18.65 6.61 -10.40
N LYS A 20 19.73 6.20 -11.07
CA LYS A 20 20.14 6.77 -12.36
C LYS A 20 19.08 6.59 -13.43
N ALA A 21 18.44 5.43 -13.49
CA ALA A 21 17.37 5.16 -14.45
C ALA A 21 16.09 6.00 -14.21
N LEU A 22 15.85 6.47 -12.96
CA LEU A 22 14.74 7.35 -12.63
C LEU A 22 15.08 8.84 -12.79
N TYR A 23 16.24 9.27 -12.31
CA TYR A 23 16.55 10.68 -12.09
C TYR A 23 17.74 11.22 -12.89
N ASN A 24 18.54 10.33 -13.48
CA ASN A 24 19.78 10.70 -14.16
C ASN A 24 20.70 11.59 -13.29
N ASP A 25 20.73 11.32 -11.97
CA ASP A 25 21.43 12.09 -10.94
C ASP A 25 22.19 11.16 -9.98
N ASP A 26 23.45 11.50 -9.70
CA ASP A 26 24.32 10.73 -8.79
C ASP A 26 24.17 11.18 -7.32
N SER A 27 23.71 12.40 -7.06
CA SER A 27 23.59 12.94 -5.69
C SER A 27 22.51 12.24 -4.86
N SER A 28 21.47 11.73 -5.51
CA SER A 28 20.37 11.01 -4.86
C SER A 28 20.84 9.77 -4.11
N LEU A 29 21.86 9.05 -4.63
CA LEU A 29 22.42 7.88 -3.96
C LEU A 29 23.14 8.26 -2.66
N GLU A 30 23.94 9.33 -2.69
CA GLU A 30 24.68 9.80 -1.51
C GLU A 30 23.73 10.21 -0.38
N ASN A 31 22.70 10.99 -0.72
CA ASN A 31 21.66 11.39 0.23
C ASN A 31 20.90 10.17 0.79
N LEU A 32 20.57 9.19 -0.05
CA LEU A 32 19.93 7.96 0.38
C LEU A 32 20.80 7.16 1.35
N ILE A 33 22.12 7.05 1.08
CA ILE A 33 23.06 6.36 1.98
C ILE A 33 23.13 7.06 3.33
N LEU A 34 23.11 8.40 3.38
CA LEU A 34 23.08 9.15 4.65
C LEU A 34 21.80 8.84 5.44
N ILE A 35 20.64 8.83 4.79
CA ILE A 35 19.37 8.46 5.41
C ILE A 35 19.43 7.02 5.97
N MET A 36 19.88 6.06 5.16
CA MET A 36 19.97 4.66 5.59
C MET A 36 20.90 4.48 6.79
N ARG A 37 22.05 5.18 6.83
CA ARG A 37 22.98 5.14 7.97
C ARG A 37 22.33 5.71 9.24
N GLU A 38 21.66 6.84 9.12
CA GLU A 38 20.94 7.47 10.24
C GLU A 38 19.94 6.51 10.88
N TYR A 39 19.07 5.89 10.08
CA TYR A 39 18.03 5.01 10.59
C TYR A 39 18.58 3.64 11.03
N SER A 40 19.63 3.14 10.42
CA SER A 40 20.34 1.94 10.90
C SER A 40 20.98 2.16 12.28
N TYR A 41 21.56 3.35 12.50
CA TYR A 41 22.13 3.72 13.81
C TYR A 41 21.03 3.86 14.90
N LYS A 42 19.88 4.48 14.54
CA LYS A 42 18.74 4.68 15.44
C LYS A 42 17.91 3.44 15.71
N ARG A 43 18.18 2.33 15.01
CA ARG A 43 17.37 1.11 15.13
C ARG A 43 17.63 0.42 16.46
N ASP A 44 16.57 0.17 17.26
CA ASP A 44 16.62 -0.45 18.56
C ASP A 44 17.18 -1.88 18.50
N GLU A 45 17.80 -2.34 19.60
CA GLU A 45 18.48 -3.65 19.64
C GLU A 45 17.50 -4.82 19.47
N ASP A 46 16.30 -4.75 20.07
CA ASP A 46 15.26 -5.78 19.88
C ASP A 46 14.77 -5.91 18.43
N LEU A 47 14.83 -4.82 17.66
CA LEU A 47 14.54 -4.82 16.24
C LEU A 47 15.69 -5.41 15.40
N LYS A 48 16.94 -5.16 15.78
CA LYS A 48 18.11 -5.80 15.15
C LYS A 48 18.11 -7.31 15.40
N GLU A 49 17.74 -7.75 16.60
CA GLU A 49 17.56 -9.18 16.89
C GLU A 49 16.47 -9.81 16.01
N LEU A 50 15.38 -9.09 15.79
CA LEU A 50 14.32 -9.53 14.86
C LEU A 50 14.84 -9.58 13.42
N ASP A 51 15.61 -8.59 12.98
CA ASP A 51 16.23 -8.56 11.65
C ASP A 51 17.09 -9.82 11.43
N GLU A 52 17.95 -10.17 12.38
CA GLU A 52 18.79 -11.38 12.28
C GLU A 52 17.94 -12.66 12.27
N LYS A 53 16.89 -12.71 13.05
CA LYS A 53 15.96 -13.84 13.06
C LYS A 53 15.30 -14.02 11.69
N ARG A 54 14.83 -12.91 11.08
CA ARG A 54 14.17 -12.93 9.77
C ARG A 54 15.14 -13.20 8.62
N LEU A 55 16.38 -12.74 8.72
CA LEU A 55 17.43 -13.11 7.76
C LEU A 55 17.73 -14.61 7.73
N LYS A 56 17.58 -15.30 8.87
CA LYS A 56 17.72 -16.77 8.95
C LYS A 56 16.47 -17.51 8.46
N ASP A 57 15.32 -16.88 8.47
CA ASP A 57 14.03 -17.41 8.00
C ASP A 57 13.34 -16.37 7.10
N PRO A 58 13.87 -16.12 5.89
CA PRO A 58 13.40 -15.04 5.03
C PRO A 58 11.98 -15.25 4.49
N MET A 59 11.46 -16.47 4.63
CA MET A 59 10.12 -16.87 4.18
C MET A 59 9.12 -17.02 5.32
N TRP A 60 9.39 -16.41 6.47
CA TRP A 60 8.55 -16.49 7.67
C TRP A 60 7.07 -16.18 7.44
N TYR A 61 6.77 -15.26 6.52
CA TYR A 61 5.42 -14.83 6.18
C TYR A 61 4.62 -15.83 5.34
N LYS A 62 5.27 -16.91 4.85
CA LYS A 62 4.63 -17.97 4.06
C LYS A 62 4.07 -19.11 4.90
N ARG A 63 4.25 -19.09 6.19
CA ARG A 63 3.82 -20.18 7.06
C ARG A 63 2.30 -20.35 7.03
N SER A 64 1.84 -21.57 7.06
CA SER A 64 0.40 -21.91 7.06
C SER A 64 -0.34 -21.45 8.33
N ASP A 65 0.39 -21.14 9.41
CA ASP A 65 -0.16 -20.63 10.67
C ASP A 65 -0.26 -19.09 10.71
N MET A 66 0.06 -18.38 9.63
CA MET A 66 -0.02 -16.92 9.54
C MET A 66 -1.48 -16.44 9.42
N LEU A 67 -2.26 -16.71 10.47
CA LEU A 67 -3.62 -16.17 10.57
C LEU A 67 -3.56 -14.65 10.84
N GLY A 68 -4.24 -13.88 10.01
CA GLY A 68 -4.30 -12.42 10.10
C GLY A 68 -5.68 -11.88 10.42
N LEU A 69 -5.71 -10.66 10.96
CA LEU A 69 -6.92 -9.88 11.21
C LEU A 69 -6.67 -8.42 10.85
N THR A 70 -7.63 -7.80 10.16
CA THR A 70 -7.64 -6.36 9.87
C THR A 70 -8.66 -5.67 10.77
N MET A 71 -8.30 -4.54 11.37
CA MET A 71 -9.21 -3.78 12.23
C MET A 71 -8.86 -2.29 12.30
N TYR A 72 -9.85 -1.48 12.63
CA TYR A 72 -9.67 -0.13 13.14
C TYR A 72 -9.39 -0.18 14.63
N SER A 73 -8.32 0.47 15.09
CA SER A 73 -7.90 0.42 16.50
C SER A 73 -8.90 1.10 17.43
N ASP A 74 -9.49 2.21 17.00
CA ASP A 74 -10.50 2.97 17.77
C ASP A 74 -11.82 2.20 17.91
N LEU A 75 -12.28 1.54 16.82
CA LEU A 75 -13.52 0.75 16.87
C LEU A 75 -13.38 -0.50 17.74
N PHE A 76 -12.20 -1.10 17.77
CA PHE A 76 -11.97 -2.33 18.53
C PHE A 76 -11.55 -2.08 19.97
N ALA A 77 -10.73 -1.05 20.22
CA ALA A 77 -10.03 -0.86 21.49
C ALA A 77 -9.91 0.60 21.94
N LEU A 78 -10.53 1.54 21.23
CA LEU A 78 -10.52 2.98 21.45
C LEU A 78 -9.15 3.66 21.22
N SER A 79 -8.04 2.98 21.50
CA SER A 79 -6.69 3.53 21.35
C SER A 79 -5.64 2.42 21.21
N LEU A 80 -4.39 2.80 20.93
CA LEU A 80 -3.25 1.86 20.89
C LEU A 80 -2.99 1.22 22.26
N LYS A 81 -3.11 1.97 23.36
CA LYS A 81 -3.02 1.44 24.73
C LYS A 81 -4.13 0.43 25.02
N GLY A 82 -5.36 0.76 24.60
CA GLY A 82 -6.50 -0.16 24.74
C GLY A 82 -6.29 -1.45 23.93
N LEU A 83 -5.67 -1.34 22.75
CA LEU A 83 -5.34 -2.50 21.94
C LEU A 83 -4.21 -3.34 22.56
N GLU A 84 -3.19 -2.70 23.11
CA GLU A 84 -2.11 -3.39 23.82
C GLU A 84 -2.65 -4.22 24.99
N ALA A 85 -3.61 -3.69 25.74
CA ALA A 85 -4.28 -4.44 26.81
C ALA A 85 -5.10 -5.65 26.31
N LYS A 86 -5.41 -5.72 25.02
CA LYS A 86 -6.15 -6.85 24.41
C LYS A 86 -5.25 -7.88 23.70
N VAL A 87 -3.93 -7.77 23.77
CA VAL A 87 -3.00 -8.68 23.06
C VAL A 87 -3.21 -10.13 23.49
N ASP A 88 -3.53 -10.41 24.74
CA ASP A 88 -3.84 -11.78 25.20
C ASP A 88 -5.11 -12.35 24.53
N TYR A 89 -6.09 -11.52 24.23
CA TYR A 89 -7.25 -11.93 23.45
C TYR A 89 -6.85 -12.29 22.01
N LEU A 90 -6.01 -11.46 21.37
CA LEU A 90 -5.50 -11.73 20.02
C LEU A 90 -4.69 -13.04 19.97
N LYS A 91 -3.89 -13.32 21.00
CA LYS A 91 -3.20 -14.61 21.15
C LYS A 91 -4.15 -15.80 21.23
N LYS A 92 -5.23 -15.68 22.01
CA LYS A 92 -6.25 -16.74 22.11
C LYS A 92 -6.90 -17.06 20.78
N LEU A 93 -6.97 -16.10 19.85
CA LEU A 93 -7.40 -16.27 18.49
C LEU A 93 -6.31 -16.90 17.58
N SER A 94 -5.12 -17.20 18.13
CA SER A 94 -3.96 -17.69 17.37
C SER A 94 -3.45 -16.75 16.28
N LEU A 95 -3.69 -15.45 16.43
CA LEU A 95 -3.22 -14.45 15.47
C LEU A 95 -1.70 -14.41 15.40
N LYS A 96 -1.17 -14.27 14.20
CA LYS A 96 0.25 -14.07 13.88
C LYS A 96 0.49 -12.77 13.12
N TYR A 97 -0.57 -12.16 12.59
CA TYR A 97 -0.52 -10.99 11.74
C TYR A 97 -1.68 -10.07 12.08
N LEU A 98 -1.38 -8.84 12.45
CA LEU A 98 -2.37 -7.81 12.75
C LEU A 98 -2.20 -6.65 11.77
N HIS A 99 -3.21 -6.38 10.95
CA HIS A 99 -3.27 -5.20 10.11
C HIS A 99 -4.14 -4.14 10.78
N LEU A 100 -3.53 -3.06 11.22
CA LEU A 100 -4.25 -1.88 11.69
C LEU A 100 -4.48 -0.92 10.54
N MET A 101 -5.73 -0.48 10.40
CA MET A 101 -6.12 0.56 9.48
C MET A 101 -5.38 1.87 9.79
N PRO A 102 -5.33 2.86 8.87
CA PRO A 102 -4.44 4.00 8.99
C PRO A 102 -4.44 4.67 10.37
N LEU A 103 -3.24 4.86 10.91
CA LEU A 103 -3.01 5.42 12.26
C LEU A 103 -2.27 6.76 12.23
N LEU A 104 -1.71 7.14 11.08
CA LEU A 104 -0.90 8.35 10.97
C LEU A 104 -1.78 9.58 11.04
N LYS A 105 -1.19 10.71 11.43
CA LYS A 105 -1.89 11.97 11.56
C LYS A 105 -2.65 12.34 10.30
N MET A 106 -3.92 12.68 10.48
CA MET A 106 -4.88 12.95 9.41
C MET A 106 -5.80 14.11 9.77
N PRO A 107 -6.39 14.80 8.80
CA PRO A 107 -7.40 15.82 9.06
C PRO A 107 -8.60 15.28 9.84
N LYS A 108 -9.24 16.12 10.63
CA LYS A 108 -10.47 15.73 11.39
C LYS A 108 -11.65 15.44 10.46
N LYS A 109 -11.67 16.07 9.29
CA LYS A 109 -12.64 15.86 8.21
C LYS A 109 -11.87 15.64 6.90
N ASP A 110 -12.53 15.09 5.91
CA ASP A 110 -11.93 14.86 4.60
C ASP A 110 -10.61 14.09 4.70
N ASN A 111 -10.63 12.95 5.42
CA ASN A 111 -9.47 12.12 5.68
C ASN A 111 -9.53 10.74 5.00
N ASP A 112 -10.66 10.40 4.37
CA ASP A 112 -10.80 9.11 3.66
C ASP A 112 -10.41 7.91 4.54
N GLY A 113 -10.95 7.83 5.76
CA GLY A 113 -10.62 6.74 6.69
C GLY A 113 -9.16 6.70 7.17
N GLY A 114 -8.41 7.79 6.94
CA GLY A 114 -7.00 7.94 7.30
C GLY A 114 -6.04 7.86 6.11
N TYR A 115 -6.54 7.66 4.90
CA TYR A 115 -5.69 7.65 3.69
C TYR A 115 -5.27 9.04 3.22
N ALA A 116 -5.86 10.13 3.71
CA ALA A 116 -5.34 11.48 3.56
C ALA A 116 -4.35 11.79 4.70
N VAL A 117 -3.08 11.43 4.53
CA VAL A 117 -2.05 11.59 5.57
C VAL A 117 -1.61 13.03 5.68
N GLU A 118 -1.66 13.59 6.89
CA GLU A 118 -1.20 14.96 7.22
C GLU A 118 0.24 14.98 7.76
N ASP A 119 0.72 13.90 8.35
CA ASP A 119 2.11 13.72 8.81
C ASP A 119 2.47 12.24 8.85
N PHE A 120 3.50 11.82 8.12
CA PHE A 120 3.97 10.43 8.08
C PHE A 120 4.81 10.04 9.31
N PHE A 121 5.22 10.99 10.13
CA PHE A 121 6.11 10.77 11.26
C PHE A 121 5.38 10.76 12.60
N GLN A 122 4.08 10.98 12.61
CA GLN A 122 3.28 11.06 13.83
C GLN A 122 2.05 10.15 13.76
N VAL A 123 1.81 9.44 14.86
CA VAL A 123 0.52 8.79 15.12
C VAL A 123 -0.52 9.89 15.38
N ASP A 124 -1.73 9.71 14.88
CA ASP A 124 -2.84 10.63 15.17
C ASP A 124 -3.22 10.58 16.65
N GLU A 125 -3.41 11.75 17.26
CA GLU A 125 -3.71 11.92 18.67
C GLU A 125 -4.94 11.13 19.16
N ARG A 126 -5.88 10.81 18.24
CA ARG A 126 -7.07 10.00 18.54
C ARG A 126 -6.71 8.57 18.93
N PHE A 127 -5.61 8.05 18.42
CA PHE A 127 -5.18 6.68 18.68
C PHE A 127 -4.11 6.60 19.78
N GLY A 128 -3.29 7.64 19.93
CA GLY A 128 -2.20 7.69 20.90
C GLY A 128 -0.98 8.44 20.37
N THR A 129 0.21 7.99 20.77
CA THR A 129 1.49 8.60 20.40
C THR A 129 2.40 7.60 19.69
N ASN A 130 3.54 8.07 19.17
CA ASN A 130 4.58 7.20 18.61
C ASN A 130 5.13 6.22 19.67
N GLU A 131 5.24 6.65 20.92
CA GLU A 131 5.66 5.81 22.03
C GLU A 131 4.63 4.71 22.31
N ASP A 132 3.34 5.01 22.20
CA ASP A 132 2.27 4.02 22.34
C ASP A 132 2.33 2.98 21.20
N LEU A 133 2.62 3.43 19.97
CA LEU A 133 2.83 2.52 18.85
C LEU A 133 4.06 1.63 19.07
N ALA A 134 5.18 2.20 19.48
CA ALA A 134 6.40 1.45 19.80
C ALA A 134 6.20 0.45 20.95
N SER A 135 5.42 0.80 21.97
CA SER A 135 5.05 -0.12 23.05
C SER A 135 4.20 -1.28 22.53
N LEU A 136 3.14 -0.97 21.79
CA LEU A 136 2.26 -1.97 21.18
C LEU A 136 3.06 -2.94 20.28
N THR A 137 3.89 -2.43 19.38
CA THR A 137 4.68 -3.29 18.48
C THR A 137 5.61 -4.21 19.24
N ARG A 138 6.26 -3.72 20.31
CA ARG A 138 7.12 -4.53 21.19
C ARG A 138 6.31 -5.63 21.88
N THR A 139 5.12 -5.31 22.37
CA THR A 139 4.23 -6.28 23.02
C THR A 139 3.73 -7.32 22.03
N LEU A 140 3.34 -6.92 20.83
CA LEU A 140 2.93 -7.83 19.75
C LEU A 140 4.06 -8.79 19.38
N ARG A 141 5.29 -8.29 19.13
CA ARG A 141 6.48 -9.12 18.82
C ARG A 141 6.78 -10.16 19.88
N LYS A 142 6.75 -9.76 21.15
CA LYS A 142 6.93 -10.70 22.29
C LYS A 142 5.91 -11.83 22.30
N ASN A 143 4.73 -11.60 21.69
CA ASN A 143 3.66 -12.58 21.58
C ASN A 143 3.58 -13.25 20.18
N GLY A 144 4.58 -13.03 19.35
CA GLY A 144 4.68 -13.66 18.02
C GLY A 144 3.66 -13.14 16.99
N ILE A 145 3.22 -11.88 17.16
CA ILE A 145 2.27 -11.21 16.25
C ILE A 145 3.02 -10.09 15.55
N SER A 146 3.05 -10.11 14.21
CA SER A 146 3.64 -9.05 13.38
C SER A 146 2.62 -7.98 13.08
N LEU A 147 3.02 -6.70 13.21
CA LEU A 147 2.16 -5.55 12.88
C LEU A 147 2.32 -5.14 11.42
N CYS A 148 1.17 -4.97 10.75
CA CYS A 148 1.05 -4.32 9.46
C CYS A 148 0.39 -2.94 9.60
N LEU A 149 0.96 -1.93 8.92
CA LEU A 149 0.33 -0.62 8.74
C LEU A 149 0.22 -0.27 7.27
N ASP A 150 -0.79 0.55 6.95
CA ASP A 150 -0.90 1.20 5.65
C ASP A 150 0.21 2.23 5.46
N PHE A 151 0.78 2.25 4.27
CA PHE A 151 1.76 3.24 3.84
C PHE A 151 1.28 3.88 2.53
N VAL A 152 0.70 5.06 2.66
CA VAL A 152 0.12 5.81 1.53
C VAL A 152 1.23 6.48 0.75
N MET A 153 1.50 5.97 -0.46
CA MET A 153 2.63 6.44 -1.26
C MET A 153 2.23 7.48 -2.31
N ASN A 154 1.01 7.40 -2.82
CA ASN A 154 0.61 8.17 -3.99
C ASN A 154 0.40 9.66 -3.70
N HIS A 155 -0.08 10.00 -2.51
CA HIS A 155 -0.55 11.35 -2.19
C HIS A 155 -0.39 11.70 -0.71
N THR A 156 -0.58 12.98 -0.39
CA THR A 156 -0.75 13.47 0.98
C THR A 156 -2.10 14.18 1.11
N ALA A 157 -2.52 14.44 2.35
CA ALA A 157 -3.59 15.40 2.58
C ALA A 157 -3.19 16.79 2.05
N SER A 158 -4.15 17.57 1.55
CA SER A 158 -3.94 18.99 1.20
C SER A 158 -3.55 19.86 2.42
N THR A 159 -3.71 19.34 3.63
CA THR A 159 -3.29 19.95 4.89
C THR A 159 -1.94 19.46 5.40
N HIS A 160 -1.24 18.61 4.66
CA HIS A 160 0.13 18.18 4.97
C HIS A 160 1.08 19.40 5.02
N GLU A 161 2.11 19.36 5.85
CA GLU A 161 3.05 20.47 5.96
C GLU A 161 3.69 20.84 4.63
N TRP A 162 4.00 19.87 3.78
CA TRP A 162 4.51 20.14 2.43
C TRP A 162 3.50 20.90 1.56
N ALA A 163 2.22 20.57 1.65
CA ALA A 163 1.15 21.26 0.92
C ALA A 163 0.96 22.69 1.43
N LYS A 164 0.97 22.89 2.75
CA LYS A 164 0.90 24.22 3.37
C LYS A 164 2.06 25.12 2.94
N ARG A 165 3.27 24.59 2.89
CA ARG A 165 4.45 25.32 2.42
C ARG A 165 4.38 25.62 0.92
N ALA A 166 3.90 24.66 0.12
CA ALA A 166 3.64 24.89 -1.30
C ALA A 166 2.62 26.02 -1.52
N GLU A 167 1.52 26.03 -0.75
CA GLU A 167 0.51 27.11 -0.75
C GLU A 167 1.07 28.46 -0.29
N ALA A 168 2.07 28.46 0.60
CA ALA A 168 2.75 29.69 1.04
C ALA A 168 3.76 30.22 0.02
N GLY A 169 3.93 29.57 -1.14
CA GLY A 169 4.80 30.02 -2.22
C GLY A 169 6.20 29.41 -2.21
N ASP A 170 6.47 28.41 -1.35
CA ASP A 170 7.75 27.71 -1.32
C ASP A 170 7.88 26.80 -2.55
N GLU A 171 8.68 27.22 -3.53
CA GLU A 171 8.88 26.50 -4.79
C GLU A 171 9.46 25.09 -4.60
N TYR A 172 10.29 24.89 -3.56
CA TYR A 172 10.81 23.56 -3.23
C TYR A 172 9.66 22.57 -2.96
N TYR A 173 8.68 22.97 -2.16
CA TYR A 173 7.52 22.13 -1.84
C TYR A 173 6.44 22.12 -2.93
N GLN A 174 6.34 23.17 -3.75
CA GLN A 174 5.51 23.12 -4.95
C GLN A 174 5.95 21.99 -5.90
N ASN A 175 7.26 21.73 -5.98
CA ASN A 175 7.81 20.62 -6.77
C ASN A 175 7.58 19.23 -6.15
N PHE A 176 7.04 19.13 -4.93
CA PHE A 176 6.61 17.86 -4.35
C PHE A 176 5.29 17.37 -4.94
N TYR A 177 4.53 18.25 -5.58
CA TYR A 177 3.23 17.96 -6.17
C TYR A 177 3.23 18.17 -7.68
N MET A 178 2.30 17.51 -8.36
CA MET A 178 2.05 17.73 -9.79
C MET A 178 1.13 18.93 -9.93
N CYS A 179 1.71 20.15 -10.09
CA CYS A 179 0.94 21.38 -10.16
C CYS A 179 1.30 22.23 -11.38
N TYR A 180 0.30 22.93 -11.95
CA TYR A 180 0.38 23.67 -13.19
C TYR A 180 -0.35 25.00 -13.09
N SER A 181 0.19 26.09 -13.71
CA SER A 181 -0.40 27.42 -13.66
C SER A 181 -1.66 27.58 -14.51
N ASP A 182 -1.85 26.72 -15.50
CA ASP A 182 -3.00 26.73 -16.41
C ASP A 182 -3.48 25.30 -16.76
N ARG A 183 -4.52 25.20 -17.59
CA ARG A 183 -5.11 23.93 -17.99
C ARG A 183 -4.39 23.23 -19.16
N THR A 184 -3.30 23.79 -19.68
CA THR A 184 -2.60 23.22 -20.87
C THR A 184 -2.14 21.80 -20.65
N PHE A 185 -1.48 21.52 -19.51
CA PHE A 185 -1.06 20.17 -19.14
C PHE A 185 -2.17 19.33 -18.48
N PRO A 186 -2.94 19.86 -17.53
CA PRO A 186 -4.09 19.17 -16.97
C PRO A 186 -5.04 18.58 -18.02
N ASP A 187 -5.46 19.36 -19.02
CA ASP A 187 -6.34 18.89 -20.11
C ASP A 187 -5.71 17.80 -20.98
N LYS A 188 -4.38 17.76 -21.08
CA LYS A 188 -3.66 16.69 -21.79
C LYS A 188 -3.60 15.42 -20.96
N TYR A 189 -3.38 15.52 -19.63
CA TYR A 189 -3.41 14.38 -18.73
C TYR A 189 -4.80 13.74 -18.69
N GLU A 190 -5.85 14.53 -18.53
CA GLU A 190 -7.23 14.05 -18.43
C GLU A 190 -7.73 13.31 -19.69
N LYS A 191 -7.10 13.52 -20.85
CA LYS A 191 -7.40 12.75 -22.06
C LYS A 191 -6.99 11.28 -21.98
N THR A 192 -6.00 10.94 -21.18
CA THR A 192 -5.41 9.59 -21.14
C THR A 192 -5.42 8.97 -19.74
N THR A 193 -5.53 9.80 -18.69
CA THR A 193 -5.57 9.33 -17.29
C THR A 193 -7.03 9.12 -16.86
N PRO A 194 -7.45 7.86 -16.64
CA PRO A 194 -8.81 7.57 -16.20
C PRO A 194 -9.07 8.12 -14.80
N GLU A 195 -10.27 8.63 -14.56
CA GLU A 195 -10.74 8.98 -13.22
C GLU A 195 -10.89 7.72 -12.36
N VAL A 196 -10.55 7.82 -11.08
CA VAL A 196 -10.70 6.71 -10.11
C VAL A 196 -12.13 6.70 -9.57
N PHE A 197 -12.65 7.86 -9.19
CA PHE A 197 -13.98 8.02 -8.60
C PHE A 197 -14.84 9.00 -9.41
N PRO A 198 -15.24 8.67 -10.65
CA PRO A 198 -15.94 9.61 -11.53
C PRO A 198 -17.28 10.11 -10.99
N ALA A 199 -17.92 9.35 -10.09
CA ALA A 199 -19.22 9.73 -9.50
C ALA A 199 -19.07 10.64 -8.27
N THR A 200 -18.02 10.49 -7.48
CA THR A 200 -17.85 11.18 -6.18
C THR A 200 -16.75 12.23 -6.20
N ALA A 201 -15.77 12.08 -7.07
CA ALA A 201 -14.64 13.01 -7.24
C ALA A 201 -14.28 13.13 -8.74
N PRO A 202 -15.14 13.76 -9.55
CA PRO A 202 -14.89 13.89 -10.98
C PRO A 202 -13.71 14.83 -11.29
N GLY A 203 -12.98 14.51 -12.35
CA GLY A 203 -11.76 15.17 -12.75
C GLY A 203 -10.52 14.68 -11.99
N ASN A 204 -9.34 14.96 -12.57
CA ASN A 204 -8.07 14.59 -11.96
C ASN A 204 -7.30 15.81 -11.43
N PHE A 205 -7.81 17.03 -11.60
CA PHE A 205 -7.13 18.25 -11.17
C PHE A 205 -8.07 19.17 -10.43
N ILE A 206 -7.60 19.72 -9.33
CA ILE A 206 -8.28 20.72 -8.53
C ILE A 206 -7.54 22.05 -8.59
N TRP A 207 -8.27 23.16 -8.45
CA TRP A 207 -7.67 24.50 -8.38
C TRP A 207 -7.33 24.86 -6.94
N SER A 208 -6.07 25.19 -6.67
CA SER A 208 -5.65 25.77 -5.39
C SER A 208 -5.66 27.30 -5.48
N GLU A 209 -6.59 27.93 -4.80
CA GLU A 209 -6.68 29.40 -4.76
C GLU A 209 -5.43 30.07 -4.18
N LYS A 210 -4.78 29.44 -3.21
CA LYS A 210 -3.58 30.00 -2.58
C LYS A 210 -2.35 29.93 -3.49
N MET A 211 -2.17 28.79 -4.19
CA MET A 211 -1.06 28.64 -5.14
C MET A 211 -1.34 29.28 -6.50
N GLN A 212 -2.60 29.58 -6.84
CA GLN A 212 -3.03 29.93 -8.19
C GLN A 212 -2.55 28.89 -9.23
N LYS A 213 -2.71 27.61 -8.89
CA LYS A 213 -2.29 26.46 -9.71
C LYS A 213 -3.30 25.32 -9.66
N TRP A 214 -3.36 24.56 -10.74
CA TRP A 214 -4.05 23.29 -10.82
C TRP A 214 -3.16 22.19 -10.22
N VAL A 215 -3.70 21.42 -9.29
CA VAL A 215 -2.98 20.34 -8.60
C VAL A 215 -3.61 19.00 -8.97
N LEU A 216 -2.79 18.03 -9.33
CA LEU A 216 -3.24 16.68 -9.60
C LEU A 216 -3.75 16.02 -8.31
N SER A 217 -4.93 15.42 -8.40
CA SER A 217 -5.63 14.75 -7.31
C SER A 217 -6.36 13.55 -7.90
N SER A 218 -5.69 12.40 -7.95
CA SER A 218 -6.21 11.19 -8.61
C SER A 218 -7.38 10.55 -7.86
N PHE A 219 -7.51 10.80 -6.55
CA PHE A 219 -8.54 10.21 -5.69
C PHE A 219 -9.54 11.29 -5.26
N TYR A 220 -9.38 11.86 -4.07
CA TYR A 220 -10.27 12.91 -3.60
C TYR A 220 -9.62 14.30 -3.70
N PRO A 221 -10.40 15.39 -3.83
CA PRO A 221 -9.86 16.76 -3.97
C PRO A 221 -8.92 17.20 -2.86
N TYR A 222 -9.01 16.61 -1.68
CA TYR A 222 -8.16 16.86 -0.53
C TYR A 222 -6.94 15.94 -0.43
N GLN A 223 -6.69 15.09 -1.45
CA GLN A 223 -5.54 14.17 -1.56
C GLN A 223 -4.69 14.60 -2.76
N TRP A 224 -3.58 15.28 -2.51
CA TRP A 224 -2.72 15.83 -3.55
C TRP A 224 -1.64 14.84 -3.96
N ASP A 225 -1.56 14.50 -5.23
CA ASP A 225 -0.65 13.52 -5.77
C ASP A 225 0.82 13.98 -5.71
N LEU A 226 1.68 13.14 -5.16
CA LEU A 226 3.10 13.36 -5.04
C LEU A 226 3.80 13.24 -6.39
N ASN A 227 4.79 14.10 -6.62
CA ASN A 227 5.60 14.14 -7.81
C ASN A 227 6.89 13.32 -7.65
N TYR A 228 6.82 12.02 -7.90
CA TYR A 228 8.00 11.14 -7.83
C TYR A 228 9.06 11.41 -8.92
N ARG A 229 8.82 12.32 -9.87
CA ARG A 229 9.88 12.82 -10.74
C ARG A 229 10.90 13.69 -9.98
N ASN A 230 10.52 14.20 -8.82
CA ASN A 230 11.42 14.86 -7.88
C ASN A 230 12.05 13.82 -6.94
N PRO A 231 13.38 13.60 -6.99
CA PRO A 231 14.04 12.61 -6.15
C PRO A 231 13.85 12.87 -4.64
N ASN A 232 13.67 14.13 -4.23
CA ASN A 232 13.44 14.46 -2.83
C ASN A 232 12.13 13.86 -2.29
N VAL A 233 11.10 13.71 -3.12
CA VAL A 233 9.85 13.02 -2.74
C VAL A 233 10.14 11.57 -2.38
N LEU A 234 10.87 10.83 -3.21
CA LEU A 234 11.25 9.45 -2.90
C LEU A 234 12.09 9.37 -1.62
N LEU A 235 13.07 10.27 -1.46
CA LEU A 235 13.94 10.29 -0.27
C LEU A 235 13.14 10.54 1.02
N GLU A 236 12.19 11.48 1.02
CA GLU A 236 11.34 11.75 2.19
C GLU A 236 10.36 10.59 2.48
N MET A 237 9.80 9.96 1.46
CA MET A 237 8.96 8.79 1.65
C MET A 237 9.77 7.59 2.18
N LEU A 238 11.02 7.40 1.74
CA LEU A 238 11.92 6.39 2.31
C LEU A 238 12.28 6.69 3.77
N ARG A 239 12.49 7.97 4.11
CA ARG A 239 12.70 8.42 5.49
C ARG A 239 11.49 8.09 6.38
N ALA A 240 10.27 8.33 5.88
CA ALA A 240 9.04 7.98 6.58
C ALA A 240 8.89 6.46 6.77
N ALA A 241 9.15 5.65 5.74
CA ALA A 241 9.10 4.20 5.85
C ALA A 241 10.11 3.66 6.89
N LEU A 242 11.34 4.17 6.88
CA LEU A 242 12.37 3.79 7.86
C LEU A 242 12.02 4.23 9.28
N HIS A 243 11.38 5.41 9.45
CA HIS A 243 10.87 5.85 10.74
C HIS A 243 9.85 4.87 11.30
N LEU A 244 8.84 4.49 10.53
CA LEU A 244 7.82 3.53 10.94
C LEU A 244 8.41 2.13 11.21
N ALA A 245 9.37 1.68 10.38
CA ALA A 245 10.11 0.45 10.62
C ALA A 245 10.86 0.46 11.96
N ASN A 246 11.38 1.62 12.38
CA ASN A 246 12.04 1.80 13.69
C ASN A 246 11.04 1.93 14.85
N LEU A 247 9.79 2.27 14.60
CA LEU A 247 8.69 2.11 15.58
C LEU A 247 8.21 0.65 15.69
N GLY A 248 8.76 -0.27 14.89
CA GLY A 248 8.51 -1.70 14.98
C GLY A 248 7.42 -2.23 14.05
N VAL A 249 7.08 -1.49 13.01
CA VAL A 249 6.22 -1.99 11.92
C VAL A 249 6.99 -3.05 11.14
N GLU A 250 6.41 -4.23 10.96
CA GLU A 250 7.03 -5.38 10.28
C GLU A 250 6.49 -5.60 8.86
N VAL A 251 5.30 -5.07 8.56
CA VAL A 251 4.68 -5.18 7.25
C VAL A 251 4.13 -3.83 6.82
N PHE A 252 4.50 -3.35 5.64
CA PHE A 252 3.82 -2.22 5.02
C PHE A 252 2.81 -2.69 3.99
N ARG A 253 1.55 -2.30 4.17
CA ARG A 253 0.59 -2.36 3.08
C ARG A 253 0.80 -1.11 2.22
N LEU A 254 1.40 -1.30 1.06
CA LEU A 254 1.62 -0.21 0.11
C LEU A 254 0.30 0.13 -0.58
N ASP A 255 -0.22 1.31 -0.26
CA ASP A 255 -1.48 1.81 -0.79
C ASP A 255 -1.31 2.37 -2.19
N ALA A 256 -2.28 2.11 -3.07
CA ALA A 256 -2.39 2.68 -4.41
C ALA A 256 -1.10 2.62 -5.25
N VAL A 257 -0.31 1.54 -5.11
CA VAL A 257 1.01 1.38 -5.76
C VAL A 257 1.00 1.67 -7.26
N PRO A 258 0.01 1.21 -8.05
CA PRO A 258 0.00 1.43 -9.50
C PRO A 258 0.02 2.90 -9.95
N TYR A 259 -0.32 3.82 -9.05
CA TYR A 259 -0.56 5.24 -9.37
C TYR A 259 0.63 6.16 -9.08
N ILE A 260 1.70 5.70 -8.43
CA ILE A 260 2.76 6.57 -7.89
C ILE A 260 3.59 7.33 -8.93
N TRP A 261 3.64 6.87 -10.18
CA TRP A 261 4.33 7.59 -11.27
C TRP A 261 3.35 8.15 -12.29
N LYS A 262 3.56 9.41 -12.65
CA LYS A 262 2.69 10.14 -13.61
C LYS A 262 3.46 10.48 -14.86
N GLU A 263 2.86 10.17 -16.03
CA GLU A 263 3.45 10.49 -17.32
C GLU A 263 2.39 10.95 -18.32
N LEU A 264 2.69 12.10 -18.95
CA LEU A 264 1.80 12.69 -19.94
C LEU A 264 1.62 11.77 -21.15
N GLY A 265 0.38 11.62 -21.60
CA GLY A 265 0.06 10.75 -22.76
C GLY A 265 -0.07 9.28 -22.41
N THR A 266 0.01 8.90 -21.14
CA THR A 266 -0.21 7.55 -20.64
C THR A 266 -1.43 7.53 -19.71
N SER A 267 -1.81 6.33 -19.25
CA SER A 267 -2.84 6.18 -18.20
C SER A 267 -2.36 6.63 -16.81
N SER A 268 -1.07 6.94 -16.63
CA SER A 268 -0.42 7.17 -15.33
C SER A 268 -0.66 6.04 -14.32
N ARG A 269 -0.77 4.81 -14.80
CA ARG A 269 -0.94 3.58 -14.01
C ARG A 269 0.00 2.50 -14.52
N ASN A 270 0.56 1.70 -13.62
CA ASN A 270 1.40 0.53 -13.94
C ASN A 270 2.60 0.85 -14.83
N LEU A 271 3.18 2.04 -14.70
CA LEU A 271 4.33 2.44 -15.51
C LEU A 271 5.61 1.75 -15.00
N PRO A 272 6.62 1.56 -15.87
CA PRO A 272 7.88 0.90 -15.50
C PRO A 272 8.59 1.56 -14.31
N GLU A 273 8.41 2.86 -14.12
CA GLU A 273 9.00 3.64 -13.02
C GLU A 273 8.41 3.24 -11.66
N VAL A 274 7.15 2.82 -11.62
CA VAL A 274 6.51 2.28 -10.41
C VAL A 274 7.30 1.10 -9.87
N HIS A 275 7.66 0.16 -10.73
CA HIS A 275 8.43 -1.04 -10.38
C HIS A 275 9.82 -0.69 -9.87
N LYS A 276 10.51 0.28 -10.51
CA LYS A 276 11.82 0.77 -10.03
C LYS A 276 11.72 1.38 -8.62
N ILE A 277 10.68 2.17 -8.35
CA ILE A 277 10.46 2.79 -7.03
C ILE A 277 10.20 1.72 -5.97
N VAL A 278 9.30 0.76 -6.24
CA VAL A 278 9.01 -0.35 -5.30
C VAL A 278 10.27 -1.17 -5.04
N ARG A 279 11.07 -1.43 -6.08
CA ARG A 279 12.36 -2.15 -5.94
C ARG A 279 13.36 -1.37 -5.08
N ILE A 280 13.51 -0.06 -5.29
CA ILE A 280 14.37 0.80 -4.45
C ILE A 280 13.92 0.74 -2.99
N MET A 281 12.62 0.90 -2.74
CA MET A 281 12.08 0.83 -1.38
C MET A 281 12.38 -0.52 -0.72
N ARG A 282 12.20 -1.61 -1.46
CA ARG A 282 12.53 -2.95 -0.95
C ARG A 282 14.02 -3.07 -0.61
N LEU A 283 14.90 -2.65 -1.50
CA LEU A 283 16.36 -2.69 -1.25
C LEU A 283 16.74 -1.89 0.00
N VAL A 284 16.18 -0.70 0.16
CA VAL A 284 16.45 0.16 1.32
C VAL A 284 16.04 -0.54 2.62
N LEU A 285 14.88 -1.17 2.66
CA LEU A 285 14.44 -1.89 3.85
C LEU A 285 15.22 -3.18 4.07
N GLU A 286 15.56 -3.95 3.02
CA GLU A 286 16.43 -5.12 3.13
C GLU A 286 17.83 -4.75 3.69
N ILE A 287 18.31 -3.53 3.43
CA ILE A 287 19.60 -3.04 3.96
C ILE A 287 19.47 -2.59 5.42
N VAL A 288 18.43 -1.80 5.77
CA VAL A 288 18.30 -1.14 7.08
C VAL A 288 17.49 -1.95 8.07
N ALA A 289 16.39 -2.54 7.64
CA ALA A 289 15.39 -3.21 8.45
C ALA A 289 14.92 -4.51 7.79
N PRO A 290 15.78 -5.52 7.63
CA PRO A 290 15.49 -6.72 6.84
C PRO A 290 14.34 -7.61 7.39
N CYS A 291 13.81 -7.32 8.56
CA CYS A 291 12.59 -7.96 9.06
C CYS A 291 11.31 -7.45 8.37
N VAL A 292 11.37 -6.31 7.68
CA VAL A 292 10.21 -5.64 7.09
C VAL A 292 9.89 -6.20 5.71
N ILE A 293 8.61 -6.45 5.46
CA ILE A 293 8.10 -6.92 4.17
C ILE A 293 7.02 -5.99 3.61
N PHE A 294 6.78 -6.09 2.30
CA PHE A 294 5.73 -5.37 1.59
C PHE A 294 4.55 -6.25 1.23
N LYS A 295 3.37 -5.74 1.46
CA LYS A 295 2.10 -6.23 0.94
C LYS A 295 1.52 -5.14 0.01
N GLY A 296 1.61 -5.36 -1.29
CA GLY A 296 1.12 -4.39 -2.28
C GLY A 296 -0.39 -4.44 -2.45
N GLU A 297 -1.03 -3.28 -2.48
CA GLU A 297 -2.40 -3.15 -2.96
C GLU A 297 -2.39 -2.88 -4.45
N VAL A 298 -2.73 -3.90 -5.19
CA VAL A 298 -2.80 -3.89 -6.65
C VAL A 298 -4.06 -4.62 -7.09
N VAL A 299 -5.07 -3.87 -7.51
CA VAL A 299 -6.36 -4.43 -7.94
C VAL A 299 -6.35 -4.57 -9.46
N MET A 300 -5.98 -5.75 -9.93
CA MET A 300 -5.79 -6.08 -11.35
C MET A 300 -6.08 -7.55 -11.63
N ALA A 301 -6.17 -7.90 -12.91
CA ALA A 301 -6.25 -9.30 -13.33
C ALA A 301 -4.99 -10.09 -12.88
N PRO A 302 -5.11 -11.38 -12.52
CA PRO A 302 -4.01 -12.19 -11.98
C PRO A 302 -2.72 -12.15 -12.81
N LYS A 303 -2.83 -12.16 -14.13
CA LYS A 303 -1.68 -12.11 -15.05
C LYS A 303 -0.88 -10.81 -14.94
N GLU A 304 -1.55 -9.68 -14.66
CA GLU A 304 -0.91 -8.37 -14.51
C GLU A 304 -0.30 -8.21 -13.11
N LEU A 305 -0.89 -8.84 -12.09
CA LEU A 305 -0.36 -8.84 -10.71
C LEU A 305 1.06 -9.38 -10.63
N LYS A 306 1.42 -10.34 -11.49
CA LYS A 306 2.74 -10.99 -11.48
C LYS A 306 3.90 -9.97 -11.54
N ALA A 307 3.73 -8.88 -12.28
CA ALA A 307 4.75 -7.84 -12.40
C ALA A 307 5.16 -7.23 -11.05
N TYR A 308 4.21 -7.09 -10.12
CA TYR A 308 4.45 -6.50 -8.80
C TYR A 308 5.15 -7.42 -7.79
N PHE A 309 5.32 -8.69 -8.11
CA PHE A 309 6.24 -9.56 -7.37
C PHE A 309 7.69 -9.37 -7.83
N GLY A 310 7.89 -8.78 -9.03
CA GLY A 310 9.19 -8.69 -9.67
C GLY A 310 9.66 -10.05 -10.19
N THR A 311 10.98 -10.25 -10.23
CA THR A 311 11.61 -11.52 -10.57
C THR A 311 12.33 -12.12 -9.35
N LYS A 312 12.84 -13.34 -9.46
CA LYS A 312 13.67 -13.95 -8.40
C LYS A 312 14.95 -13.14 -8.12
N GLU A 313 15.53 -12.55 -9.16
CA GLU A 313 16.75 -11.74 -9.10
C GLU A 313 16.47 -10.30 -8.63
N ALA A 314 15.32 -9.75 -9.02
CA ALA A 314 14.88 -8.40 -8.69
C ALA A 314 13.46 -8.42 -8.11
N PRO A 315 13.27 -8.99 -6.91
CA PRO A 315 11.94 -9.07 -6.29
C PRO A 315 11.45 -7.69 -5.82
N GLU A 316 10.12 -7.48 -5.92
CA GLU A 316 9.43 -6.25 -5.51
C GLU A 316 8.57 -6.51 -4.27
N CYS A 317 7.24 -6.60 -4.38
CA CYS A 317 6.39 -6.93 -3.25
C CYS A 317 6.61 -8.38 -2.77
N HIS A 318 6.55 -8.60 -1.47
CA HIS A 318 6.61 -9.94 -0.88
C HIS A 318 5.26 -10.64 -0.96
N LEU A 319 4.19 -9.86 -0.82
CA LEU A 319 2.81 -10.32 -0.79
C LEU A 319 1.93 -9.40 -1.63
N LEU A 320 0.94 -9.96 -2.30
CA LEU A 320 -0.17 -9.20 -2.92
C LEU A 320 -1.51 -9.73 -2.41
N TYR A 321 -2.55 -8.91 -2.48
CA TYR A 321 -3.90 -9.34 -2.17
C TYR A 321 -4.44 -10.30 -3.24
N ASN A 322 -5.03 -11.41 -2.80
CA ASN A 322 -5.74 -12.32 -3.68
C ASN A 322 -7.19 -11.84 -3.90
N VAL A 323 -7.34 -10.75 -4.64
CA VAL A 323 -8.66 -10.16 -4.96
C VAL A 323 -9.50 -11.16 -5.76
N SER A 324 -8.86 -11.90 -6.67
CA SER A 324 -9.54 -12.93 -7.48
C SER A 324 -10.15 -14.03 -6.62
N LEU A 325 -9.44 -14.49 -5.57
CA LEU A 325 -10.01 -15.47 -4.61
C LEU A 325 -11.25 -14.89 -3.93
N MET A 326 -11.18 -13.64 -3.46
CA MET A 326 -12.29 -12.99 -2.77
C MET A 326 -13.55 -12.96 -3.65
N VAL A 327 -13.46 -12.41 -4.87
CA VAL A 327 -14.64 -12.26 -5.73
C VAL A 327 -15.19 -13.61 -6.21
N ASN A 328 -14.33 -14.57 -6.53
CA ASN A 328 -14.75 -15.91 -6.93
C ASN A 328 -15.37 -16.70 -5.77
N PHE A 329 -14.89 -16.51 -4.54
CA PHE A 329 -15.49 -17.09 -3.36
C PHE A 329 -16.93 -16.57 -3.14
N TRP A 330 -17.15 -15.25 -3.20
CA TRP A 330 -18.48 -14.65 -3.09
C TRP A 330 -19.39 -15.08 -4.24
N SER A 331 -18.85 -15.16 -5.47
CA SER A 331 -19.59 -15.68 -6.64
C SER A 331 -20.03 -17.13 -6.42
N ALA A 332 -19.12 -17.99 -5.95
CA ALA A 332 -19.43 -19.40 -5.67
C ALA A 332 -20.51 -19.56 -4.61
N LEU A 333 -20.48 -18.75 -3.53
CA LEU A 333 -21.53 -18.74 -2.50
C LEU A 333 -22.89 -18.35 -3.06
N ALA A 334 -22.97 -17.29 -3.88
CA ALA A 334 -24.23 -16.82 -4.45
C ALA A 334 -24.78 -17.78 -5.50
N SER A 335 -23.95 -18.24 -6.41
CA SER A 335 -24.36 -19.09 -7.55
C SER A 335 -24.46 -20.57 -7.22
N GLN A 336 -23.91 -21.01 -6.07
CA GLN A 336 -23.73 -22.41 -5.70
C GLN A 336 -22.95 -23.22 -6.77
N ASN A 337 -22.03 -22.54 -7.45
CA ASN A 337 -21.21 -23.10 -8.52
C ASN A 337 -19.73 -22.68 -8.32
N VAL A 338 -18.84 -23.66 -8.21
CA VAL A 338 -17.41 -23.48 -7.91
C VAL A 338 -16.51 -23.40 -9.15
N LYS A 339 -17.04 -23.55 -10.36
CA LYS A 339 -16.22 -23.64 -11.58
C LYS A 339 -15.28 -22.45 -11.79
N LEU A 340 -15.77 -21.22 -11.58
CA LEU A 340 -14.92 -20.02 -11.68
C LEU A 340 -13.83 -20.03 -10.59
N LEU A 341 -14.18 -20.45 -9.38
CA LEU A 341 -13.23 -20.57 -8.27
C LEU A 341 -12.15 -21.62 -8.54
N GLU A 342 -12.50 -22.75 -9.16
CA GLU A 342 -11.57 -23.81 -9.58
C GLU A 342 -10.58 -23.27 -10.62
N HIS A 343 -11.05 -22.63 -11.70
CA HIS A 343 -10.19 -22.02 -12.72
C HIS A 343 -9.24 -20.98 -12.12
N MET A 344 -9.75 -20.09 -11.26
CA MET A 344 -8.92 -19.11 -10.59
C MET A 344 -7.84 -19.79 -9.73
N ALA A 345 -8.17 -20.86 -9.03
CA ALA A 345 -7.20 -21.61 -8.21
C ALA A 345 -6.11 -22.25 -9.07
N GLU A 346 -6.45 -22.80 -10.25
CA GLU A 346 -5.49 -23.34 -11.22
C GLU A 346 -4.54 -22.26 -11.72
N ASP A 347 -5.05 -21.07 -12.08
CA ASP A 347 -4.24 -19.93 -12.51
C ASP A 347 -3.24 -19.50 -11.42
N ILE A 348 -3.68 -19.38 -10.17
CA ILE A 348 -2.81 -19.01 -9.04
C ILE A 348 -1.76 -20.09 -8.79
N LEU A 349 -2.13 -21.37 -8.80
CA LEU A 349 -1.20 -22.49 -8.60
C LEU A 349 -0.18 -22.63 -9.74
N SER A 350 -0.48 -22.12 -10.93
CA SER A 350 0.44 -22.11 -12.06
C SER A 350 1.50 -21.00 -12.00
N MET A 351 1.37 -20.05 -11.07
CA MET A 351 2.33 -18.96 -10.92
C MET A 351 3.67 -19.43 -10.34
N ASP A 352 4.71 -18.62 -10.55
CA ASP A 352 6.04 -18.91 -10.04
C ASP A 352 6.07 -18.99 -8.50
N GLU A 353 6.95 -19.84 -7.97
CA GLU A 353 7.10 -20.08 -6.52
C GLU A 353 7.42 -18.83 -5.68
N HIS A 354 7.84 -17.73 -6.30
CA HIS A 354 8.11 -16.46 -5.59
C HIS A 354 6.88 -15.55 -5.50
N CYS A 355 5.77 -15.91 -6.14
CA CYS A 355 4.51 -15.17 -6.10
C CYS A 355 3.65 -15.62 -4.92
N TYR A 356 3.47 -14.77 -3.91
CA TYR A 356 2.71 -15.11 -2.71
C TYR A 356 1.55 -14.15 -2.49
N PHE A 357 0.40 -14.72 -2.12
CA PHE A 357 -0.82 -13.98 -1.89
C PHE A 357 -1.25 -13.98 -0.43
N VAL A 358 -1.80 -12.86 0.01
CA VAL A 358 -2.66 -12.80 1.18
C VAL A 358 -4.05 -13.21 0.74
N ASN A 359 -4.47 -14.40 1.13
CA ASN A 359 -5.83 -14.88 0.90
C ASN A 359 -6.77 -14.23 1.91
N TYR A 360 -7.83 -13.63 1.44
CA TYR A 360 -8.84 -12.98 2.27
C TYR A 360 -10.21 -13.09 1.62
N ILE A 361 -11.27 -12.95 2.41
CA ILE A 361 -12.65 -12.98 1.92
C ILE A 361 -13.38 -11.65 2.13
N ARG A 362 -12.86 -10.77 3.00
CA ARG A 362 -13.32 -9.38 3.20
C ARG A 362 -12.19 -8.56 3.79
N CYS A 363 -12.16 -7.26 3.44
CA CYS A 363 -11.35 -6.23 4.06
C CYS A 363 -12.21 -4.97 4.30
N HIS A 364 -11.61 -3.81 4.47
CA HIS A 364 -12.30 -2.54 4.64
C HIS A 364 -12.94 -2.01 3.34
N ASP A 365 -12.41 -2.42 2.19
CA ASP A 365 -12.90 -1.98 0.88
C ASP A 365 -14.21 -2.65 0.48
N ASP A 366 -14.89 -2.06 -0.50
CA ASP A 366 -16.01 -2.68 -1.18
C ASP A 366 -15.57 -3.93 -1.96
N ILE A 367 -16.54 -4.81 -2.24
CA ILE A 367 -16.28 -5.93 -3.14
C ILE A 367 -16.26 -5.39 -4.57
N GLY A 368 -15.07 -5.15 -5.10
CA GLY A 368 -14.89 -4.89 -6.52
C GLY A 368 -15.12 -6.18 -7.31
N TRP A 369 -16.26 -6.31 -7.99
CA TRP A 369 -16.64 -7.50 -8.77
C TRP A 369 -15.78 -7.66 -10.05
N GLY A 370 -14.46 -7.70 -9.89
CA GLY A 370 -13.48 -7.92 -10.94
C GLY A 370 -13.31 -9.40 -11.25
N LEU A 371 -14.35 -10.06 -11.72
CA LEU A 371 -14.28 -11.42 -12.26
C LEU A 371 -13.60 -11.41 -13.63
N ASP A 372 -12.94 -12.51 -13.99
CA ASP A 372 -12.35 -12.66 -15.30
C ASP A 372 -13.44 -12.96 -16.34
N GLU A 373 -13.82 -11.96 -17.12
CA GLU A 373 -14.88 -12.07 -18.12
C GLU A 373 -14.60 -13.09 -19.21
N ASP A 374 -13.33 -13.35 -19.54
CA ASP A 374 -12.97 -14.33 -20.56
C ASP A 374 -13.19 -15.75 -20.01
N GLN A 375 -12.86 -15.99 -18.74
CA GLN A 375 -13.17 -17.26 -18.06
C GLN A 375 -14.69 -17.44 -17.93
N GLU A 376 -15.44 -16.39 -17.56
CA GLU A 376 -16.89 -16.44 -17.50
C GLU A 376 -17.49 -16.88 -18.85
N ARG A 377 -17.07 -16.23 -19.96
CA ARG A 377 -17.53 -16.59 -21.31
C ARG A 377 -17.15 -18.00 -21.72
N ALA A 378 -15.93 -18.44 -21.36
CA ALA A 378 -15.47 -19.81 -21.65
C ALA A 378 -16.31 -20.87 -20.94
N LEU A 379 -16.88 -20.54 -19.77
CA LEU A 379 -17.81 -21.39 -19.02
C LEU A 379 -19.29 -21.22 -19.40
N GLY A 380 -19.57 -20.40 -20.44
CA GLY A 380 -20.94 -20.12 -20.89
C GLY A 380 -21.71 -19.17 -19.97
N ILE A 381 -21.00 -18.40 -19.15
CA ILE A 381 -21.56 -17.39 -18.24
C ILE A 381 -21.52 -16.02 -18.97
N ASP A 382 -22.64 -15.31 -18.97
CA ASP A 382 -22.72 -13.94 -19.45
C ASP A 382 -22.23 -13.00 -18.34
N PRO A 383 -21.09 -12.30 -18.51
CA PRO A 383 -20.47 -11.50 -17.44
C PRO A 383 -21.38 -10.41 -16.87
N LEU A 384 -22.15 -9.73 -17.76
CA LEU A 384 -23.05 -8.66 -17.33
C LEU A 384 -24.21 -9.20 -16.50
N LYS A 385 -24.83 -10.27 -16.97
CA LYS A 385 -25.95 -10.90 -16.23
C LYS A 385 -25.47 -11.47 -14.89
N HIS A 386 -24.29 -12.05 -14.87
CA HIS A 386 -23.67 -12.58 -13.65
C HIS A 386 -23.40 -11.46 -12.65
N LYS A 387 -22.81 -10.36 -13.07
CA LYS A 387 -22.56 -9.20 -12.23
C LYS A 387 -23.86 -8.60 -11.67
N ILE A 388 -24.89 -8.45 -12.50
CA ILE A 388 -26.24 -8.00 -12.04
C ILE A 388 -26.83 -9.00 -11.04
N PHE A 389 -26.68 -10.31 -11.26
CA PHE A 389 -27.13 -11.33 -10.31
C PHE A 389 -26.41 -11.19 -8.97
N LEU A 390 -25.08 -11.02 -8.95
CA LEU A 390 -24.31 -10.88 -7.72
C LEU A 390 -24.72 -9.64 -6.93
N TYR A 391 -24.90 -8.49 -7.59
CA TYR A 391 -25.43 -7.29 -6.94
C TYR A 391 -26.77 -7.54 -6.27
N LYS A 392 -27.74 -8.06 -7.02
CA LYS A 392 -29.08 -8.36 -6.50
C LYS A 392 -29.10 -9.44 -5.42
N PHE A 393 -28.16 -10.39 -5.49
CA PHE A 393 -28.05 -11.43 -4.48
C PHE A 393 -27.56 -10.84 -3.16
N PHE A 394 -26.49 -10.03 -3.21
CA PHE A 394 -25.85 -9.52 -2.01
C PHE A 394 -26.58 -8.30 -1.41
N ASP A 395 -27.31 -7.51 -2.18
CA ASP A 395 -28.21 -6.48 -1.65
C ASP A 395 -29.51 -7.07 -1.04
N GLY A 396 -29.79 -8.33 -1.35
CA GLY A 396 -30.98 -9.05 -0.85
C GLY A 396 -32.23 -8.90 -1.71
N SER A 397 -32.17 -8.19 -2.86
CA SER A 397 -33.31 -8.01 -3.77
C SER A 397 -33.57 -9.21 -4.68
N PHE A 398 -32.61 -10.13 -4.81
CA PHE A 398 -32.80 -11.37 -5.57
C PHE A 398 -33.70 -12.34 -4.81
N LYS A 399 -34.74 -12.87 -5.47
CA LYS A 399 -35.67 -13.82 -4.85
C LYS A 399 -34.94 -15.07 -4.39
N GLY A 400 -34.95 -15.36 -3.10
CA GLY A 400 -34.28 -16.49 -2.49
C GLY A 400 -32.90 -16.16 -1.91
N SER A 401 -32.45 -14.91 -2.03
CA SER A 401 -31.23 -14.48 -1.33
C SER A 401 -31.45 -14.47 0.19
N TYR A 402 -30.42 -14.89 0.90
CA TYR A 402 -30.31 -14.77 2.36
C TYR A 402 -29.46 -13.55 2.77
N SER A 403 -28.88 -12.84 1.82
CA SER A 403 -28.02 -11.69 2.08
C SER A 403 -28.82 -10.44 2.48
N ARG A 404 -28.17 -9.51 3.18
CA ARG A 404 -28.71 -8.22 3.61
C ARG A 404 -27.64 -7.13 3.51
N GLY A 405 -26.88 -7.16 2.44
CA GLY A 405 -25.91 -6.13 2.14
C GLY A 405 -26.53 -4.84 1.64
N GLN A 406 -25.69 -3.91 1.29
CA GLN A 406 -26.02 -2.66 0.62
C GLN A 406 -25.29 -2.59 -0.72
N LEU A 407 -25.84 -1.81 -1.65
CA LEU A 407 -25.20 -1.44 -2.91
C LEU A 407 -24.20 -0.32 -2.67
#